data_836c40d6b6fb63eaab540274c416756a
#
_entry.id   836c40d6b6fb63eaab540274c416756a
#
_cell.length_a   1.000
_cell.length_b   1.000
_cell.length_c   1.000
_cell.angle_alpha   90.00
_cell.angle_beta   90.00
_cell.angle_gamma   90.00
#
_symmetry.space_group_name_H-M   'P 1'
#
loop_
_entity.id
_entity.type
_entity.pdbx_description
1 polymer ?
#
loop_
_entity_poly.entity_id
_entity_poly.type
_entity_poly.pdbx_seq_one_letter_code
_entity_poly.pdbx_strand_id
1 'polypeptide(L)'
;MRTKSRGPALALALATAGLALAAVPVHAAEASAPSTAASLQKSMDAMMRTGTAAGVQARLSEGDRQTVLRSGTATIDGKRPVPANGSFRMGSVTKVFTSVTVLQLVGEGRIGLDDPIGKYLPGLLPRENDITVRMILQHTAGIPDYTSMKEFPTSDEPYLKLRFTRFTDEGIVKTALTRPLDFEPGTKFSYSNTGYVVVGMLIKAVTGHSWQSEVTERVIKPLGLHDTSAPTYSTAIPGPHAHGYIKKNNGEYVDVTRLNPSIASSGGAMITTTADLTTFLNGLVTGKLLKPSLFAEMQKTVPIKIQPGDYGLGLVSMSTSCGRRVIGHNGGIPGYLTTAFTTLDGRTKLALSVNQKQSQSDMAAFSKMIDSAFCP
;
A
#
# COMPACT_ATOMS: atom_id res chain seq x y z
N MET A 1 -106.99 -49.65 27.20
CA MET A 1 -106.39 -49.49 25.88
C MET A 1 -104.94 -48.91 26.08
N ARG A 2 -103.99 -49.69 25.74
CA ARG A 2 -102.59 -49.44 26.13
C ARG A 2 -101.84 -48.86 24.95
N THR A 3 -101.23 -47.67 25.14
CA THR A 3 -100.34 -47.05 24.20
C THR A 3 -98.87 -47.31 24.62
N LYS A 4 -98.08 -47.90 23.74
CA LYS A 4 -96.64 -48.14 23.94
C LYS A 4 -95.85 -46.94 23.44
N SER A 5 -95.07 -46.36 24.30
CA SER A 5 -94.11 -45.38 23.96
C SER A 5 -92.79 -46.01 23.48
N ARG A 6 -92.26 -45.55 22.38
CA ARG A 6 -90.97 -45.95 21.88
C ARG A 6 -89.97 -44.76 22.20
N GLY A 7 -88.94 -45.03 22.96
CA GLY A 7 -87.85 -44.07 23.20
C GLY A 7 -86.83 -44.06 22.05
N PRO A 8 -86.16 -42.98 21.85
CA PRO A 8 -85.15 -42.84 20.78
C PRO A 8 -83.78 -43.40 21.19
N ALA A 9 -83.15 -44.09 20.23
CA ALA A 9 -81.81 -44.61 20.34
C ALA A 9 -80.79 -43.49 20.15
N LEU A 10 -79.87 -43.40 21.07
CA LEU A 10 -78.71 -42.44 21.04
C LEU A 10 -77.61 -43.04 20.17
N ALA A 11 -77.31 -42.47 19.02
CA ALA A 11 -76.16 -42.82 18.19
C ALA A 11 -74.92 -42.05 18.66
N LEU A 12 -73.93 -42.80 19.12
CA LEU A 12 -72.62 -42.23 19.54
C LEU A 12 -71.72 -42.06 18.32
N ALA A 13 -71.49 -40.83 17.89
CA ALA A 13 -70.54 -40.52 16.81
C ALA A 13 -69.12 -40.38 17.41
N LEU A 14 -68.21 -41.30 17.07
CA LEU A 14 -66.76 -41.12 17.35
C LEU A 14 -66.16 -40.11 16.36
N ALA A 15 -65.76 -38.95 16.85
CA ALA A 15 -64.96 -38.00 16.12
C ALA A 15 -63.48 -38.39 16.26
N THR A 16 -62.86 -38.88 15.20
CA THR A 16 -61.40 -39.05 15.11
C THR A 16 -60.78 -37.72 14.77
N ALA A 17 -60.13 -37.06 15.77
CA ALA A 17 -59.30 -35.87 15.57
C ALA A 17 -58.00 -36.31 14.93
N GLY A 18 -57.86 -36.08 13.62
CA GLY A 18 -56.62 -36.21 12.92
C GLY A 18 -55.68 -35.04 13.30
N LEU A 19 -54.59 -35.30 14.03
CA LEU A 19 -53.49 -34.34 14.19
C LEU A 19 -52.74 -34.20 12.85
N ALA A 20 -53.00 -33.12 12.13
CA ALA A 20 -52.13 -32.69 11.02
C ALA A 20 -50.87 -32.10 11.60
N LEU A 21 -49.75 -32.85 11.58
CA LEU A 21 -48.42 -32.26 11.79
C LEU A 21 -48.13 -31.33 10.62
N ALA A 22 -48.24 -30.02 10.85
CA ALA A 22 -47.72 -29.01 9.95
C ALA A 22 -46.19 -29.11 9.96
N ALA A 23 -45.60 -29.62 8.88
CA ALA A 23 -44.14 -29.54 8.64
C ALA A 23 -43.77 -28.08 8.52
N VAL A 24 -43.10 -27.52 9.55
CA VAL A 24 -42.48 -26.22 9.50
C VAL A 24 -41.28 -26.33 8.52
N PRO A 25 -41.23 -25.58 7.42
CA PRO A 25 -40.09 -25.62 6.56
C PRO A 25 -38.88 -25.14 7.36
N VAL A 26 -37.92 -26.03 7.60
CA VAL A 26 -36.58 -25.65 8.08
C VAL A 26 -35.94 -24.87 6.94
N HIS A 27 -35.98 -23.55 7.03
CA HIS A 27 -35.14 -22.70 6.20
C HIS A 27 -33.70 -23.03 6.60
N ALA A 28 -32.99 -23.77 5.76
CA ALA A 28 -31.57 -23.88 5.84
C ALA A 28 -31.04 -22.41 5.77
N ALA A 29 -30.48 -21.93 6.87
CA ALA A 29 -29.81 -20.63 6.87
C ALA A 29 -28.70 -20.72 5.81
N GLU A 30 -28.91 -20.06 4.67
CA GLU A 30 -27.82 -19.86 3.70
C GLU A 30 -26.68 -19.25 4.48
N ALA A 31 -25.53 -19.93 4.53
CA ALA A 31 -24.33 -19.41 5.14
C ALA A 31 -24.00 -18.13 4.38
N SER A 32 -24.25 -16.97 4.99
CA SER A 32 -23.93 -15.68 4.40
C SER A 32 -22.43 -15.67 4.03
N ALA A 33 -22.11 -15.20 2.83
CA ALA A 33 -20.72 -15.05 2.40
C ALA A 33 -19.92 -14.34 3.49
N PRO A 34 -18.67 -14.76 3.76
CA PRO A 34 -17.86 -14.12 4.79
C PRO A 34 -17.70 -12.64 4.46
N SER A 35 -17.76 -11.77 5.49
CA SER A 35 -17.53 -10.33 5.29
C SER A 35 -16.13 -10.09 4.74
N THR A 36 -15.92 -9.00 4.00
CA THR A 36 -14.61 -8.57 3.47
C THR A 36 -13.53 -8.57 4.55
N ALA A 37 -13.86 -8.09 5.75
CA ALA A 37 -12.94 -8.10 6.90
C ALA A 37 -12.57 -9.54 7.33
N ALA A 38 -13.52 -10.49 7.33
CA ALA A 38 -13.23 -11.89 7.67
C ALA A 38 -12.38 -12.56 6.58
N SER A 39 -12.63 -12.28 5.31
CA SER A 39 -11.82 -12.75 4.18
C SER A 39 -10.38 -12.21 4.24
N LEU A 40 -10.21 -10.92 4.56
CA LEU A 40 -8.91 -10.30 4.75
C LEU A 40 -8.17 -10.92 5.96
N GLN A 41 -8.85 -11.10 7.11
CA GLN A 41 -8.25 -11.74 8.29
C GLN A 41 -7.75 -13.15 7.95
N LYS A 42 -8.55 -13.96 7.25
CA LYS A 42 -8.16 -15.31 6.80
C LYS A 42 -6.92 -15.28 5.90
N SER A 43 -6.80 -14.28 5.02
CA SER A 43 -5.64 -14.11 4.13
C SER A 43 -4.41 -13.65 4.90
N MET A 44 -4.57 -12.78 5.92
CA MET A 44 -3.49 -12.38 6.82
C MET A 44 -2.98 -13.59 7.64
N ASP A 45 -3.88 -14.43 8.17
CA ASP A 45 -3.51 -15.65 8.89
C ASP A 45 -2.83 -16.67 7.97
N ALA A 46 -3.23 -16.72 6.68
CA ALA A 46 -2.54 -17.53 5.68
C ALA A 46 -1.11 -17.03 5.44
N MET A 47 -0.89 -15.71 5.34
CA MET A 47 0.46 -15.13 5.24
C MET A 47 1.35 -15.54 6.41
N MET A 48 0.81 -15.61 7.64
CA MET A 48 1.57 -16.09 8.80
C MET A 48 2.03 -17.53 8.65
N ARG A 49 1.22 -18.40 8.02
CA ARG A 49 1.55 -19.82 7.80
C ARG A 49 2.67 -20.03 6.78
N THR A 50 2.96 -19.05 5.91
CA THR A 50 4.11 -19.17 4.98
C THR A 50 5.46 -19.12 5.69
N GLY A 51 5.48 -18.63 6.94
CA GLY A 51 6.71 -18.47 7.73
C GLY A 51 7.59 -17.30 7.30
N THR A 52 7.19 -16.51 6.28
CA THR A 52 7.98 -15.40 5.72
C THR A 52 7.77 -14.07 6.45
N ALA A 53 6.72 -13.98 7.28
CA ALA A 53 6.39 -12.80 8.08
C ALA A 53 6.38 -13.12 9.58
N ALA A 54 6.65 -12.13 10.42
CA ALA A 54 6.47 -12.18 11.87
C ALA A 54 5.09 -11.68 12.28
N GLY A 55 4.56 -10.71 11.53
CA GLY A 55 3.23 -10.18 11.76
C GLY A 55 2.72 -9.32 10.62
N VAL A 56 1.43 -9.04 10.68
CA VAL A 56 0.69 -8.23 9.72
C VAL A 56 -0.28 -7.34 10.48
N GLN A 57 -0.37 -6.09 10.11
CA GLN A 57 -1.41 -5.16 10.53
C GLN A 57 -2.13 -4.59 9.31
N ALA A 58 -3.44 -4.39 9.42
CA ALA A 58 -4.24 -3.82 8.36
C ALA A 58 -5.35 -2.93 8.92
N ARG A 59 -5.73 -1.93 8.14
CA ARG A 59 -6.95 -1.13 8.30
C ARG A 59 -7.74 -1.20 7.02
N LEU A 60 -8.95 -1.72 7.13
CA LEU A 60 -9.94 -1.76 6.05
C LEU A 60 -11.02 -0.72 6.36
N SER A 61 -11.28 0.16 5.41
CA SER A 61 -12.40 1.11 5.46
C SER A 61 -13.43 0.74 4.39
N GLU A 62 -14.70 0.63 4.77
CA GLU A 62 -15.84 0.34 3.90
C GLU A 62 -16.93 1.39 4.19
N GLY A 63 -17.01 2.43 3.37
CA GLY A 63 -17.78 3.63 3.70
C GLY A 63 -17.26 4.26 5.00
N ASP A 64 -18.16 4.44 5.98
CA ASP A 64 -17.82 5.01 7.30
C ASP A 64 -17.27 3.95 8.28
N ARG A 65 -17.43 2.67 7.95
CA ARG A 65 -16.95 1.59 8.81
C ARG A 65 -15.44 1.42 8.65
N GLN A 66 -14.73 1.36 9.78
CA GLN A 66 -13.31 1.04 9.83
C GLN A 66 -13.09 -0.22 10.66
N THR A 67 -12.34 -1.17 10.11
CA THR A 67 -11.95 -2.40 10.79
C THR A 67 -10.43 -2.47 10.87
N VAL A 68 -9.91 -2.67 12.08
CA VAL A 68 -8.47 -2.88 12.33
C VAL A 68 -8.24 -4.37 12.53
N LEU A 69 -7.34 -4.93 11.74
CA LEU A 69 -7.00 -6.35 11.73
C LEU A 69 -5.51 -6.54 11.99
N ARG A 70 -5.16 -7.66 12.62
CA ARG A 70 -3.77 -8.01 12.86
C ARG A 70 -3.60 -9.52 13.01
N SER A 71 -2.43 -10.01 12.58
CA SER A 71 -2.01 -11.40 12.76
C SER A 71 -0.55 -11.46 13.14
N GLY A 72 -0.16 -12.46 13.92
CA GLY A 72 1.22 -12.65 14.35
C GLY A 72 1.69 -11.71 15.44
N THR A 73 2.99 -11.54 15.57
CA THR A 73 3.64 -10.87 16.70
C THR A 73 4.51 -9.69 16.27
N ALA A 74 4.76 -8.79 17.20
CA ALA A 74 5.61 -7.61 16.97
C ALA A 74 7.08 -7.97 16.73
N THR A 75 7.54 -9.10 17.27
CA THR A 75 8.91 -9.64 17.11
C THR A 75 8.88 -11.13 16.86
N ILE A 76 9.89 -11.69 16.19
CA ILE A 76 9.94 -13.13 15.84
C ILE A 76 9.87 -14.06 17.05
N ASP A 77 10.46 -13.67 18.17
CA ASP A 77 10.51 -14.46 19.42
C ASP A 77 9.53 -13.92 20.48
N GLY A 78 8.72 -12.90 20.12
CA GLY A 78 7.84 -12.23 21.07
C GLY A 78 6.46 -12.87 21.16
N LYS A 79 5.81 -12.62 22.30
CA LYS A 79 4.40 -13.01 22.54
C LYS A 79 3.44 -11.83 22.34
N ARG A 80 3.95 -10.60 22.26
CA ARG A 80 3.10 -9.41 22.06
C ARG A 80 2.59 -9.39 20.63
N PRO A 81 1.28 -9.22 20.40
CA PRO A 81 0.73 -9.08 19.07
C PRO A 81 1.27 -7.82 18.39
N VAL A 82 1.21 -7.78 17.06
CA VAL A 82 1.49 -6.57 16.28
C VAL A 82 0.65 -5.41 16.83
N PRO A 83 1.21 -4.20 17.04
CA PRO A 83 0.42 -3.04 17.47
C PRO A 83 -0.72 -2.75 16.47
N ALA A 84 -1.91 -2.43 16.99
CA ALA A 84 -3.10 -2.22 16.14
C ALA A 84 -2.98 -0.99 15.21
N ASN A 85 -2.20 0.01 15.59
CA ASN A 85 -1.84 1.18 14.79
C ASN A 85 -0.36 1.48 14.97
N GLY A 86 0.48 0.47 14.78
CA GLY A 86 1.93 0.61 14.88
C GLY A 86 2.50 1.38 13.70
N SER A 87 3.56 2.16 13.96
CA SER A 87 4.32 2.81 12.91
C SER A 87 5.15 1.80 12.12
N PHE A 88 5.32 2.04 10.83
CA PHE A 88 6.15 1.21 9.95
C PHE A 88 6.76 2.03 8.82
N ARG A 89 7.83 1.52 8.24
CA ARG A 89 8.43 2.09 7.04
C ARG A 89 7.57 1.71 5.84
N MET A 90 7.07 2.72 5.11
CA MET A 90 6.12 2.46 4.03
C MET A 90 6.76 2.23 2.66
N GLY A 91 8.10 2.29 2.57
CA GLY A 91 8.79 2.06 1.30
C GLY A 91 8.23 2.92 0.17
N SER A 92 8.06 2.33 -1.00
CA SER A 92 7.65 3.03 -2.22
C SER A 92 6.26 3.69 -2.18
N VAL A 93 5.42 3.45 -1.16
CA VAL A 93 4.22 4.27 -0.96
C VAL A 93 4.58 5.75 -0.76
N THR A 94 5.82 6.05 -0.33
CA THR A 94 6.41 7.40 -0.31
C THR A 94 6.26 8.13 -1.66
N LYS A 95 6.35 7.40 -2.79
CA LYS A 95 6.26 7.97 -4.13
C LYS A 95 4.93 8.68 -4.40
N VAL A 96 3.84 8.18 -3.83
CA VAL A 96 2.53 8.82 -3.97
C VAL A 96 2.54 10.21 -3.31
N PHE A 97 3.16 10.32 -2.12
CA PHE A 97 3.28 11.60 -1.39
C PHE A 97 4.16 12.61 -2.14
N THR A 98 5.31 12.19 -2.64
CA THR A 98 6.21 13.06 -3.39
C THR A 98 5.63 13.47 -4.75
N SER A 99 4.90 12.58 -5.42
CA SER A 99 4.18 12.89 -6.65
C SER A 99 3.04 13.90 -6.42
N VAL A 100 2.27 13.75 -5.34
CA VAL A 100 1.26 14.75 -4.94
C VAL A 100 1.91 16.11 -4.72
N THR A 101 3.06 16.16 -4.06
CA THR A 101 3.81 17.41 -3.85
C THR A 101 4.21 18.05 -5.18
N VAL A 102 4.76 17.28 -6.14
CA VAL A 102 5.08 17.79 -7.48
C VAL A 102 3.82 18.29 -8.20
N LEU A 103 2.73 17.53 -8.14
CA LEU A 103 1.47 17.92 -8.80
C LEU A 103 0.85 19.19 -8.19
N GLN A 104 1.05 19.45 -6.90
CA GLN A 104 0.67 20.73 -6.30
C GLN A 104 1.53 21.87 -6.84
N LEU A 105 2.84 21.67 -7.01
CA LEU A 105 3.75 22.64 -7.64
C LEU A 105 3.41 22.87 -9.12
N VAL A 106 2.89 21.85 -9.82
CA VAL A 106 2.32 22.00 -11.17
C VAL A 106 1.06 22.86 -11.12
N GLY A 107 0.17 22.63 -10.16
CA GLY A 107 -1.02 23.44 -9.96
C GLY A 107 -0.76 24.90 -9.61
N GLU A 108 0.42 25.19 -9.05
CA GLU A 108 0.93 26.54 -8.76
C GLU A 108 1.63 27.18 -9.97
N GLY A 109 1.79 26.46 -11.09
CA GLY A 109 2.50 26.92 -12.29
C GLY A 109 4.04 26.98 -12.13
N ARG A 110 4.60 26.35 -11.08
CA ARG A 110 6.03 26.32 -10.79
C ARG A 110 6.78 25.21 -11.51
N ILE A 111 6.06 24.15 -11.92
CA ILE A 111 6.56 23.01 -12.68
C ILE A 111 5.59 22.73 -13.84
N GLY A 112 6.12 22.50 -15.05
CA GLY A 112 5.39 21.90 -16.15
C GLY A 112 5.62 20.38 -16.17
N LEU A 113 4.56 19.57 -16.25
CA LEU A 113 4.73 18.11 -16.34
C LEU A 113 5.51 17.70 -17.58
N ASP A 114 5.33 18.40 -18.68
CA ASP A 114 5.96 18.11 -19.96
C ASP A 114 7.20 19.00 -20.23
N ASP A 115 7.60 19.80 -19.23
CA ASP A 115 8.87 20.51 -19.28
C ASP A 115 10.06 19.54 -19.18
N PRO A 116 11.14 19.80 -19.92
CA PRO A 116 12.38 19.03 -19.79
C PRO A 116 12.99 19.24 -18.38
N ILE A 117 13.52 18.15 -17.81
CA ILE A 117 14.10 18.19 -16.45
C ILE A 117 15.31 19.14 -16.38
N GLY A 118 16.06 19.31 -17.47
CA GLY A 118 17.17 20.24 -17.57
C GLY A 118 16.80 21.69 -17.27
N LYS A 119 15.54 22.08 -17.46
CA LYS A 119 15.03 23.40 -17.06
C LYS A 119 15.18 23.66 -15.55
N TYR A 120 15.06 22.61 -14.74
CA TYR A 120 15.07 22.69 -13.27
C TYR A 120 16.37 22.19 -12.65
N LEU A 121 17.00 21.20 -13.28
CA LEU A 121 18.20 20.50 -12.79
C LEU A 121 19.24 20.39 -13.92
N PRO A 122 19.79 21.52 -14.39
CA PRO A 122 20.74 21.52 -15.49
C PRO A 122 22.01 20.74 -15.15
N GLY A 123 22.51 19.94 -16.09
CA GLY A 123 23.72 19.13 -15.96
C GLY A 123 23.59 17.89 -15.06
N LEU A 124 22.38 17.58 -14.56
CA LEU A 124 22.19 16.43 -13.67
C LEU A 124 22.09 15.10 -14.45
N LEU A 125 21.32 15.08 -15.53
CA LEU A 125 20.99 13.84 -16.27
C LEU A 125 21.55 13.91 -17.70
N PRO A 126 22.00 12.77 -18.27
CA PRO A 126 22.21 12.70 -19.70
C PRO A 126 20.87 12.91 -20.41
N ARG A 127 20.89 13.60 -21.55
CA ARG A 127 19.69 13.89 -22.36
C ARG A 127 18.57 14.60 -21.57
N GLU A 128 18.95 15.46 -20.63
CA GLU A 128 18.04 16.19 -19.73
C GLU A 128 16.98 17.03 -20.46
N ASN A 129 17.24 17.39 -21.74
CA ASN A 129 16.28 18.13 -22.57
C ASN A 129 15.22 17.22 -23.23
N ASP A 130 15.45 15.90 -23.27
CA ASP A 130 14.51 14.90 -23.80
C ASP A 130 13.71 14.21 -22.71
N ILE A 131 14.16 14.31 -21.47
CA ILE A 131 13.51 13.71 -20.29
C ILE A 131 12.58 14.74 -19.65
N THR A 132 11.27 14.47 -19.65
CA THR A 132 10.28 15.35 -18.99
C THR A 132 10.06 14.97 -17.53
N VAL A 133 9.51 15.89 -16.73
CA VAL A 133 9.07 15.62 -15.36
C VAL A 133 8.06 14.46 -15.32
N ARG A 134 7.11 14.42 -16.29
CA ARG A 134 6.15 13.33 -16.45
C ARG A 134 6.84 11.98 -16.60
N MET A 135 7.84 11.88 -17.48
CA MET A 135 8.57 10.63 -17.72
C MET A 135 9.25 10.11 -16.45
N ILE A 136 9.77 10.99 -15.60
CA ILE A 136 10.41 10.61 -14.35
C ILE A 136 9.36 10.08 -13.36
N LEU A 137 8.25 10.79 -13.17
CA LEU A 137 7.16 10.37 -12.28
C LEU A 137 6.51 9.05 -12.72
N GLN A 138 6.54 8.76 -14.02
CA GLN A 138 5.88 7.61 -14.66
C GLN A 138 6.83 6.44 -14.97
N HIS A 139 8.12 6.56 -14.58
CA HIS A 139 9.14 5.54 -14.85
C HIS A 139 9.38 5.24 -16.34
N THR A 140 9.24 6.25 -17.20
CA THR A 140 9.48 6.14 -18.64
C THR A 140 10.71 6.94 -19.10
N ALA A 141 11.51 7.47 -18.17
CA ALA A 141 12.69 8.27 -18.48
C ALA A 141 13.94 7.46 -18.87
N GLY A 142 13.95 6.15 -18.65
CA GLY A 142 15.11 5.29 -18.92
C GLY A 142 16.25 5.42 -17.90
N ILE A 143 16.05 6.13 -16.77
CA ILE A 143 17.07 6.32 -15.74
C ILE A 143 17.35 4.98 -15.04
N PRO A 144 18.62 4.50 -15.00
CA PRO A 144 18.98 3.25 -14.34
C PRO A 144 18.59 3.23 -12.86
N ASP A 145 18.07 2.10 -12.36
CA ASP A 145 17.74 1.97 -10.95
C ASP A 145 18.97 1.65 -10.11
N TYR A 146 19.34 2.55 -9.18
CA TYR A 146 20.48 2.35 -8.27
C TYR A 146 20.33 1.09 -7.42
N THR A 147 19.09 0.66 -7.10
CA THR A 147 18.86 -0.54 -6.26
C THR A 147 19.22 -1.84 -6.96
N SER A 148 19.45 -1.81 -8.27
CA SER A 148 19.97 -2.95 -9.05
C SER A 148 21.50 -3.03 -9.08
N MET A 149 22.19 -2.08 -8.45
CA MET A 149 23.63 -1.99 -8.47
C MET A 149 24.27 -2.64 -7.24
N LYS A 150 25.46 -3.22 -7.42
CA LYS A 150 26.22 -3.86 -6.34
C LYS A 150 26.61 -2.91 -5.20
N GLU A 151 26.69 -1.62 -5.48
CA GLU A 151 26.99 -0.54 -4.53
C GLU A 151 25.84 -0.29 -3.57
N PHE A 152 24.61 -0.69 -3.94
CA PHE A 152 23.39 -0.46 -3.16
C PHE A 152 22.58 -1.77 -2.99
N PRO A 153 23.14 -2.82 -2.42
CA PRO A 153 22.35 -4.01 -2.12
C PRO A 153 21.20 -3.64 -1.20
N THR A 154 19.97 -3.98 -1.59
CA THR A 154 18.75 -3.67 -0.84
C THR A 154 18.17 -4.88 -0.12
N SER A 155 18.77 -6.03 -0.26
CA SER A 155 18.36 -7.28 0.35
C SER A 155 19.55 -8.04 0.91
N ASP A 156 19.27 -8.96 1.83
CA ASP A 156 20.20 -9.94 2.34
C ASP A 156 21.39 -9.38 3.14
N GLU A 157 22.37 -10.22 3.36
CA GLU A 157 23.52 -9.92 4.20
C GLU A 157 24.37 -8.72 3.73
N PRO A 158 24.60 -8.49 2.43
CA PRO A 158 25.32 -7.30 1.94
C PRO A 158 24.68 -5.99 2.37
N TYR A 159 23.35 -5.90 2.43
CA TYR A 159 22.64 -4.70 2.90
C TYR A 159 23.00 -4.32 4.34
N LEU A 160 23.26 -5.30 5.20
CA LEU A 160 23.57 -5.05 6.62
C LEU A 160 24.79 -4.13 6.81
N LYS A 161 25.72 -4.13 5.85
CA LYS A 161 26.90 -3.24 5.87
C LYS A 161 26.53 -1.80 5.59
N LEU A 162 25.48 -1.57 4.80
CA LEU A 162 25.05 -0.24 4.34
C LEU A 162 23.91 0.36 5.18
N ARG A 163 23.21 -0.42 5.98
CA ARG A 163 21.95 0.01 6.62
C ARG A 163 22.04 1.27 7.46
N PHE A 164 23.23 1.65 7.93
CA PHE A 164 23.46 2.89 8.70
C PHE A 164 24.24 3.96 7.93
N THR A 165 24.66 3.66 6.70
CA THR A 165 25.38 4.60 5.86
C THR A 165 24.46 5.76 5.48
N ARG A 166 25.01 6.98 5.54
CA ARG A 166 24.34 8.18 5.03
C ARG A 166 24.67 8.36 3.55
N PHE A 167 23.64 8.49 2.76
CA PHE A 167 23.74 8.79 1.33
C PHE A 167 23.24 10.20 1.06
N THR A 168 23.80 10.86 0.06
CA THR A 168 23.25 12.10 -0.52
C THR A 168 22.48 11.74 -1.79
N ASP A 169 21.46 12.53 -2.12
CA ASP A 169 20.68 12.35 -3.33
C ASP A 169 21.58 12.45 -4.57
N GLU A 170 22.49 13.41 -4.60
CA GLU A 170 23.48 13.59 -5.66
C GLU A 170 24.40 12.37 -5.79
N GLY A 171 24.85 11.80 -4.67
CA GLY A 171 25.70 10.59 -4.64
C GLY A 171 24.98 9.37 -5.21
N ILE A 172 23.71 9.17 -4.86
CA ILE A 172 22.90 8.08 -5.40
C ILE A 172 22.74 8.24 -6.91
N VAL A 173 22.32 9.42 -7.37
CA VAL A 173 22.12 9.69 -8.81
C VAL A 173 23.43 9.56 -9.58
N LYS A 174 24.54 10.12 -9.08
CA LYS A 174 25.86 9.98 -9.71
C LYS A 174 26.29 8.52 -9.87
N THR A 175 26.04 7.69 -8.85
CA THR A 175 26.37 6.26 -8.94
C THR A 175 25.47 5.57 -9.95
N ALA A 176 24.17 5.83 -9.96
CA ALA A 176 23.26 5.25 -10.96
C ALA A 176 23.69 5.59 -12.40
N LEU A 177 24.12 6.81 -12.62
CA LEU A 177 24.55 7.32 -13.93
C LEU A 177 25.97 6.89 -14.35
N THR A 178 26.64 6.02 -13.59
CA THR A 178 27.82 5.28 -14.11
C THR A 178 27.42 4.29 -15.23
N ARG A 179 26.10 4.00 -15.33
CA ARG A 179 25.49 3.27 -16.45
C ARG A 179 24.79 4.27 -17.39
N PRO A 180 24.74 3.99 -18.70
CA PRO A 180 23.90 4.76 -19.64
C PRO A 180 22.42 4.60 -19.28
N LEU A 181 21.57 5.44 -19.88
CA LEU A 181 20.12 5.22 -19.85
C LEU A 181 19.77 3.83 -20.36
N ASP A 182 18.85 3.13 -19.68
CA ASP A 182 18.45 1.76 -20.03
C ASP A 182 17.71 1.70 -21.38
N PHE A 183 17.12 2.81 -21.83
CA PHE A 183 16.42 2.97 -23.12
C PHE A 183 16.17 4.45 -23.42
N GLU A 184 15.74 4.72 -24.65
CA GLU A 184 15.35 6.06 -25.11
C GLU A 184 14.18 6.61 -24.30
N PRO A 185 14.27 7.85 -23.77
CA PRO A 185 13.21 8.47 -22.97
C PRO A 185 11.83 8.39 -23.64
N GLY A 186 10.81 8.03 -22.88
CA GLY A 186 9.43 7.92 -23.34
C GLY A 186 9.06 6.60 -24.05
N THR A 187 10.01 5.71 -24.35
CA THR A 187 9.74 4.54 -25.21
C THR A 187 9.30 3.28 -24.45
N LYS A 188 9.65 3.16 -23.18
CA LYS A 188 9.38 1.98 -22.35
C LYS A 188 9.09 2.37 -20.91
N PHE A 189 8.48 1.46 -20.17
CA PHE A 189 8.38 1.50 -18.72
C PHE A 189 9.50 0.66 -18.10
N SER A 190 10.25 1.25 -17.16
CA SER A 190 11.15 0.53 -16.24
C SER A 190 11.20 1.25 -14.92
N TYR A 191 10.76 0.56 -13.87
CA TYR A 191 10.71 1.12 -12.52
C TYR A 191 12.10 1.57 -12.07
N SER A 192 12.24 2.83 -11.65
CA SER A 192 13.52 3.40 -11.21
C SER A 192 13.35 4.19 -9.90
N ASN A 193 13.97 3.71 -8.84
CA ASN A 193 14.06 4.47 -7.60
C ASN A 193 14.93 5.71 -7.75
N THR A 194 15.95 5.66 -8.63
CA THR A 194 16.79 6.84 -8.98
C THR A 194 15.91 7.98 -9.51
N GLY A 195 14.93 7.69 -10.36
CA GLY A 195 13.99 8.70 -10.84
C GLY A 195 13.29 9.44 -9.70
N TYR A 196 12.91 8.72 -8.65
CA TYR A 196 12.28 9.36 -7.50
C TYR A 196 13.25 10.10 -6.57
N VAL A 197 14.53 9.74 -6.53
CA VAL A 197 15.57 10.59 -5.92
C VAL A 197 15.65 11.91 -6.68
N VAL A 198 15.64 11.90 -8.02
CA VAL A 198 15.57 13.09 -8.86
C VAL A 198 14.32 13.92 -8.59
N VAL A 199 13.16 13.29 -8.33
CA VAL A 199 11.93 14.00 -7.89
C VAL A 199 12.16 14.80 -6.61
N GLY A 200 12.87 14.25 -5.63
CA GLY A 200 13.24 14.97 -4.40
C GLY A 200 14.15 16.16 -4.68
N MET A 201 15.13 15.98 -5.58
CA MET A 201 16.01 17.07 -6.02
C MET A 201 15.23 18.15 -6.79
N LEU A 202 14.28 17.77 -7.65
CA LEU A 202 13.39 18.69 -8.36
C LEU A 202 12.58 19.55 -7.38
N ILE A 203 11.96 18.93 -6.37
CA ILE A 203 11.21 19.66 -5.33
C ILE A 203 12.12 20.69 -4.67
N LYS A 204 13.34 20.31 -4.27
CA LYS A 204 14.30 21.21 -3.64
C LYS A 204 14.74 22.35 -4.57
N ALA A 205 15.02 22.06 -5.84
CA ALA A 205 15.45 23.08 -6.81
C ALA A 205 14.37 24.13 -7.05
N VAL A 206 13.10 23.70 -7.12
CA VAL A 206 11.96 24.59 -7.40
C VAL A 206 11.52 25.38 -6.16
N THR A 207 11.61 24.78 -4.96
CA THR A 207 11.06 25.40 -3.74
C THR A 207 12.12 26.07 -2.86
N GLY A 208 13.37 25.65 -2.96
CA GLY A 208 14.45 26.02 -2.03
C GLY A 208 14.44 25.17 -0.74
N HIS A 209 13.43 24.34 -0.52
CA HIS A 209 13.26 23.52 0.68
C HIS A 209 13.46 22.03 0.36
N SER A 210 13.84 21.25 1.37
CA SER A 210 13.96 19.79 1.19
C SER A 210 12.60 19.16 0.87
N TRP A 211 12.61 18.03 0.14
CA TRP A 211 11.38 17.29 -0.16
C TRP A 211 10.65 16.84 1.13
N GLN A 212 11.38 16.55 2.20
CA GLN A 212 10.82 16.20 3.51
C GLN A 212 10.00 17.36 4.08
N SER A 213 10.53 18.59 3.99
CA SER A 213 9.80 19.78 4.44
C SER A 213 8.57 20.01 3.58
N GLU A 214 8.69 19.94 2.25
CA GLU A 214 7.56 20.19 1.35
C GLU A 214 6.44 19.16 1.50
N VAL A 215 6.76 17.87 1.61
CA VAL A 215 5.76 16.81 1.90
C VAL A 215 5.10 17.06 3.25
N THR A 216 5.87 17.49 4.26
CA THR A 216 5.32 17.79 5.58
C THR A 216 4.33 18.94 5.55
N GLU A 217 4.69 20.06 4.92
CA GLU A 217 3.84 21.25 4.87
C GLU A 217 2.64 21.07 3.95
N ARG A 218 2.79 20.35 2.84
CA ARG A 218 1.79 20.26 1.78
C ARG A 218 0.85 19.05 1.90
N VAL A 219 1.28 17.99 2.59
CA VAL A 219 0.52 16.75 2.65
C VAL A 219 0.26 16.33 4.09
N ILE A 220 1.32 16.20 4.91
CA ILE A 220 1.21 15.63 6.26
C ILE A 220 0.37 16.55 7.15
N LYS A 221 0.75 17.82 7.28
CA LYS A 221 0.05 18.79 8.14
C LYS A 221 -1.39 19.07 7.70
N PRO A 222 -1.70 19.35 6.40
CA PRO A 222 -3.05 19.63 5.97
C PRO A 222 -4.05 18.49 6.19
N LEU A 223 -3.56 17.25 6.19
CA LEU A 223 -4.40 16.07 6.47
C LEU A 223 -4.37 15.62 7.93
N GLY A 224 -3.58 16.25 8.80
CA GLY A 224 -3.45 15.86 10.19
C GLY A 224 -2.86 14.45 10.38
N LEU A 225 -1.85 14.08 9.57
CA LEU A 225 -1.21 12.76 9.64
C LEU A 225 -0.16 12.76 10.76
N HIS A 226 -0.62 12.63 12.00
CA HIS A 226 0.20 12.84 13.19
C HIS A 226 1.29 11.77 13.40
N ASP A 227 1.08 10.57 12.88
CA ASP A 227 2.01 9.44 12.98
C ASP A 227 2.82 9.22 11.69
N THR A 228 2.75 10.18 10.74
CA THR A 228 3.49 10.13 9.47
C THR A 228 4.66 11.11 9.50
N SER A 229 5.82 10.65 9.06
CA SER A 229 7.03 11.47 9.01
C SER A 229 7.89 11.15 7.78
N ALA A 230 8.69 12.14 7.37
CA ALA A 230 9.68 12.03 6.31
C ALA A 230 11.09 12.22 6.92
N PRO A 231 11.70 11.19 7.53
CA PRO A 231 13.00 11.33 8.18
C PRO A 231 14.13 11.48 7.17
N THR A 232 15.10 12.35 7.47
CA THR A 232 16.31 12.52 6.66
C THR A 232 17.37 11.47 6.99
N TYR A 233 17.73 11.34 8.28
CA TYR A 233 18.82 10.45 8.73
C TYR A 233 18.46 9.66 10.00
N SER A 234 17.33 9.97 10.65
CA SER A 234 16.93 9.22 11.84
C SER A 234 16.69 7.76 11.52
N THR A 235 17.39 6.87 12.20
CA THR A 235 17.29 5.43 11.98
C THR A 235 16.14 4.78 12.73
N ALA A 236 15.53 5.46 13.69
CA ALA A 236 14.46 4.93 14.53
C ALA A 236 13.10 5.04 13.86
N ILE A 237 12.20 4.13 14.21
CA ILE A 237 10.76 4.26 14.00
C ILE A 237 10.16 4.80 15.29
N PRO A 238 9.44 5.94 15.28
CA PRO A 238 8.82 6.49 16.48
C PRO A 238 7.60 5.66 16.92
N GLY A 239 7.32 5.70 18.21
CA GLY A 239 6.13 5.07 18.79
C GLY A 239 6.12 3.54 18.78
N PRO A 240 4.97 2.92 19.07
CA PRO A 240 4.80 1.48 18.98
C PRO A 240 4.98 0.99 17.55
N HIS A 241 5.77 -0.06 17.35
CA HIS A 241 6.02 -0.65 16.03
C HIS A 241 6.34 -2.15 16.12
N ALA A 242 6.17 -2.85 15.02
CA ALA A 242 6.64 -4.22 14.84
C ALA A 242 8.04 -4.20 14.21
N HIS A 243 8.84 -5.20 14.53
CA HIS A 243 10.22 -5.32 14.05
C HIS A 243 10.29 -6.05 12.71
N GLY A 244 11.13 -5.56 11.81
CA GLY A 244 11.41 -6.19 10.53
C GLY A 244 12.77 -6.87 10.53
N TYR A 245 12.90 -7.96 9.76
CA TYR A 245 14.10 -8.80 9.78
C TYR A 245 14.59 -9.13 8.38
N ILE A 246 15.87 -9.46 8.30
CA ILE A 246 16.51 -10.13 7.17
C ILE A 246 17.02 -11.47 7.68
N LYS A 247 16.90 -12.52 6.87
CA LYS A 247 17.48 -13.82 7.13
C LYS A 247 18.83 -13.93 6.44
N LYS A 248 19.90 -14.19 7.19
CA LYS A 248 21.23 -14.46 6.65
C LYS A 248 21.30 -15.82 5.96
N ASN A 249 22.37 -16.05 5.19
CA ASN A 249 22.64 -17.32 4.52
C ASN A 249 22.81 -18.49 5.51
N ASN A 250 23.29 -18.22 6.73
CA ASN A 250 23.41 -19.23 7.81
C ASN A 250 22.08 -19.50 8.54
N GLY A 251 20.97 -18.86 8.13
CA GLY A 251 19.65 -19.02 8.73
C GLY A 251 19.35 -18.08 9.90
N GLU A 252 20.30 -17.30 10.37
CA GLU A 252 20.13 -16.33 11.46
C GLU A 252 19.25 -15.16 11.00
N TYR A 253 18.33 -14.72 11.87
CA TYR A 253 17.54 -13.51 11.65
C TYR A 253 18.24 -12.30 12.26
N VAL A 254 18.37 -11.23 11.48
CA VAL A 254 18.90 -9.94 11.92
C VAL A 254 17.80 -8.91 11.90
N ASP A 255 17.58 -8.24 13.02
CA ASP A 255 16.67 -7.12 13.14
C ASP A 255 17.19 -5.91 12.33
N VAL A 256 16.40 -5.47 11.35
CA VAL A 256 16.68 -4.34 10.46
C VAL A 256 15.67 -3.20 10.63
N THR A 257 14.92 -3.20 11.72
CA THR A 257 13.96 -2.14 12.06
C THR A 257 14.62 -0.77 12.00
N ARG A 258 15.86 -0.68 12.49
CA ARG A 258 16.69 0.53 12.41
C ARG A 258 17.55 0.50 11.15
N LEU A 259 17.30 1.47 10.29
CA LEU A 259 18.09 1.70 9.06
C LEU A 259 18.14 3.21 8.77
N ASN A 260 19.16 3.66 8.07
CA ASN A 260 19.24 5.04 7.62
C ASN A 260 18.32 5.24 6.41
N PRO A 261 17.29 6.12 6.49
CA PRO A 261 16.31 6.28 5.43
C PRO A 261 16.87 6.93 4.16
N SER A 262 18.04 7.59 4.24
CA SER A 262 18.64 8.29 3.10
C SER A 262 18.95 7.37 1.92
N ILE A 263 19.12 6.05 2.15
CA ILE A 263 19.27 5.08 1.06
C ILE A 263 18.04 5.02 0.15
N ALA A 264 16.85 5.28 0.68
CA ALA A 264 15.59 5.24 -0.07
C ALA A 264 15.08 6.64 -0.48
N SER A 265 15.59 7.69 0.16
CA SER A 265 15.27 9.11 -0.09
C SER A 265 13.77 9.35 -0.39
N SER A 266 13.46 10.28 -1.28
CA SER A 266 12.09 10.64 -1.72
C SER A 266 11.32 9.53 -2.44
N GLY A 267 11.99 8.41 -2.73
CA GLY A 267 11.36 7.22 -3.29
C GLY A 267 10.86 6.20 -2.26
N GLY A 268 11.27 6.30 -0.96
CA GLY A 268 10.95 5.22 -0.04
C GLY A 268 11.21 5.44 1.45
N ALA A 269 11.60 6.65 1.88
CA ALA A 269 12.11 6.89 3.24
C ALA A 269 11.05 7.09 4.32
N MET A 270 9.77 7.34 3.98
CA MET A 270 8.76 7.76 4.94
C MET A 270 8.31 6.65 5.88
N ILE A 271 7.86 7.08 7.06
CA ILE A 271 7.28 6.25 8.11
C ILE A 271 5.83 6.71 8.29
N THR A 272 4.92 5.77 8.57
CA THR A 272 3.49 6.05 8.72
C THR A 272 2.80 4.98 9.57
N THR A 273 1.48 5.10 9.74
CA THR A 273 0.58 4.09 10.30
C THR A 273 -0.54 3.73 9.31
N THR A 274 -1.26 2.65 9.56
CA THR A 274 -2.41 2.28 8.73
C THR A 274 -3.53 3.32 8.81
N ALA A 275 -3.69 4.01 9.95
CA ALA A 275 -4.68 5.08 10.12
C ALA A 275 -4.36 6.28 9.23
N ASP A 276 -3.11 6.76 9.27
CA ASP A 276 -2.68 7.89 8.46
C ASP A 276 -2.74 7.58 6.96
N LEU A 277 -2.37 6.35 6.55
CA LEU A 277 -2.48 5.94 5.14
C LEU A 277 -3.93 5.93 4.65
N THR A 278 -4.90 5.46 5.45
CA THR A 278 -6.30 5.52 5.05
C THR A 278 -6.83 6.96 4.98
N THR A 279 -6.35 7.84 5.86
CA THR A 279 -6.64 9.29 5.81
C THR A 279 -6.02 9.93 4.58
N PHE A 280 -4.77 9.59 4.24
CA PHE A 280 -4.10 10.06 3.03
C PHE A 280 -4.85 9.62 1.75
N LEU A 281 -5.19 8.34 1.63
CA LEU A 281 -5.96 7.82 0.49
C LEU A 281 -7.31 8.53 0.34
N ASN A 282 -7.98 8.79 1.46
CA ASN A 282 -9.22 9.58 1.44
C ASN A 282 -8.98 10.99 0.93
N GLY A 283 -7.96 11.68 1.44
CA GLY A 283 -7.59 13.04 1.01
C GLY A 283 -7.24 13.11 -0.48
N LEU A 284 -6.63 12.06 -1.01
CA LEU A 284 -6.27 11.97 -2.43
C LEU A 284 -7.50 11.89 -3.33
N VAL A 285 -8.44 10.99 -3.05
CA VAL A 285 -9.62 10.77 -3.93
C VAL A 285 -10.74 11.78 -3.71
N THR A 286 -10.80 12.46 -2.56
CA THR A 286 -11.81 13.49 -2.27
C THR A 286 -11.42 14.90 -2.71
N GLY A 287 -10.26 15.06 -3.36
CA GLY A 287 -9.81 16.36 -3.88
C GLY A 287 -9.21 17.29 -2.81
N LYS A 288 -8.98 16.83 -1.57
CA LYS A 288 -8.35 17.66 -0.53
C LYS A 288 -6.89 18.00 -0.84
N LEU A 289 -6.18 17.12 -1.58
CA LEU A 289 -4.77 17.28 -1.91
C LEU A 289 -4.55 17.87 -3.30
N LEU A 290 -5.35 17.48 -4.28
CA LEU A 290 -5.19 17.84 -5.68
C LEU A 290 -6.53 18.33 -6.27
N LYS A 291 -6.47 19.36 -7.12
CA LYS A 291 -7.62 19.73 -7.97
C LYS A 291 -7.99 18.53 -8.88
N PRO A 292 -9.27 18.38 -9.26
CA PRO A 292 -9.72 17.26 -10.10
C PRO A 292 -8.90 17.08 -11.39
N SER A 293 -8.49 18.16 -12.05
CA SER A 293 -7.67 18.11 -13.27
C SER A 293 -6.28 17.50 -13.01
N LEU A 294 -5.65 17.83 -11.89
CA LEU A 294 -4.33 17.28 -11.50
C LEU A 294 -4.45 15.82 -11.07
N PHE A 295 -5.52 15.46 -10.37
CA PHE A 295 -5.78 14.07 -10.04
C PHE A 295 -6.07 13.23 -11.29
N ALA A 296 -6.74 13.79 -12.30
CA ALA A 296 -6.90 13.15 -13.60
C ALA A 296 -5.54 12.95 -14.33
N GLU A 297 -4.64 13.96 -14.28
CA GLU A 297 -3.27 13.80 -14.78
C GLU A 297 -2.52 12.67 -14.05
N MET A 298 -2.65 12.60 -12.73
CA MET A 298 -2.01 11.54 -11.92
C MET A 298 -2.45 10.13 -12.34
N GLN A 299 -3.68 10.00 -12.86
CA GLN A 299 -4.28 8.73 -13.30
C GLN A 299 -4.03 8.40 -14.78
N LYS A 300 -3.33 9.23 -15.55
CA LYS A 300 -2.90 8.89 -16.91
C LYS A 300 -1.78 7.85 -16.83
N THR A 301 -2.09 6.62 -17.19
CA THR A 301 -1.21 5.47 -16.98
C THR A 301 -0.51 4.98 -18.23
N VAL A 302 0.59 4.27 -18.03
CA VAL A 302 1.28 3.43 -19.01
C VAL A 302 1.28 1.98 -18.51
N PRO A 303 1.25 0.97 -19.42
CA PRO A 303 1.21 -0.43 -19.04
C PRO A 303 2.47 -0.89 -18.30
N ILE A 304 2.28 -1.66 -17.21
CA ILE A 304 3.35 -2.39 -16.52
C ILE A 304 3.36 -3.82 -17.05
N LYS A 305 4.40 -4.21 -17.83
CA LYS A 305 4.45 -5.53 -18.47
C LYS A 305 4.74 -6.70 -17.51
N ILE A 306 5.32 -6.43 -16.35
CA ILE A 306 5.85 -7.45 -15.43
C ILE A 306 4.93 -7.77 -14.25
N GLN A 307 3.84 -7.03 -14.06
CA GLN A 307 2.82 -7.26 -13.03
C GLN A 307 1.46 -6.75 -13.50
N PRO A 308 0.35 -7.24 -12.95
CA PRO A 308 -0.98 -6.73 -13.28
C PRO A 308 -1.10 -5.26 -12.92
N GLY A 309 -1.58 -4.44 -13.86
CA GLY A 309 -1.87 -3.03 -13.65
C GLY A 309 -1.08 -2.09 -14.56
N ASP A 310 -1.36 -0.81 -14.38
CA ASP A 310 -0.77 0.30 -15.11
C ASP A 310 -0.17 1.31 -14.14
N TYR A 311 0.82 2.09 -14.56
CA TYR A 311 1.49 3.08 -13.72
C TYR A 311 1.16 4.51 -14.16
N GLY A 312 0.64 5.30 -13.25
CA GLY A 312 0.39 6.72 -13.42
C GLY A 312 1.56 7.60 -12.93
N LEU A 313 1.26 8.80 -12.45
CA LEU A 313 2.28 9.67 -11.87
C LEU A 313 2.46 9.32 -10.38
N GLY A 314 3.25 8.29 -10.10
CA GLY A 314 3.54 7.83 -8.74
C GLY A 314 2.49 6.93 -8.10
N LEU A 315 1.53 6.45 -8.86
CA LEU A 315 0.55 5.48 -8.39
C LEU A 315 0.36 4.33 -9.39
N VAL A 316 -0.03 3.19 -8.86
CA VAL A 316 -0.47 2.01 -9.61
C VAL A 316 -1.99 2.05 -9.74
N SER A 317 -2.51 1.71 -10.92
CA SER A 317 -3.92 1.39 -11.15
C SER A 317 -4.02 -0.08 -11.53
N MET A 318 -4.82 -0.86 -10.81
CA MET A 318 -4.97 -2.29 -11.08
C MET A 318 -6.43 -2.74 -10.92
N SER A 319 -6.76 -3.84 -11.58
CA SER A 319 -8.03 -4.53 -11.38
C SER A 319 -7.84 -5.72 -10.44
N THR A 320 -8.75 -5.87 -9.50
CA THR A 320 -8.83 -7.04 -8.60
C THR A 320 -9.43 -8.23 -9.32
N SER A 321 -9.42 -9.42 -8.71
CA SER A 321 -10.00 -10.66 -9.27
C SER A 321 -11.50 -10.54 -9.58
N CYS A 322 -12.23 -9.69 -8.84
CA CYS A 322 -13.63 -9.39 -9.08
C CYS A 322 -13.88 -8.19 -10.02
N GLY A 323 -12.86 -7.71 -10.71
CA GLY A 323 -12.98 -6.63 -11.70
C GLY A 323 -13.07 -5.21 -11.10
N ARG A 324 -12.93 -5.04 -9.79
CA ARG A 324 -12.90 -3.70 -9.18
C ARG A 324 -11.58 -2.99 -9.50
N ARG A 325 -11.65 -1.78 -10.02
CA ARG A 325 -10.49 -0.93 -10.24
C ARG A 325 -10.09 -0.24 -8.93
N VAL A 326 -8.83 -0.38 -8.57
CA VAL A 326 -8.23 0.26 -7.40
C VAL A 326 -6.98 1.02 -7.79
N ILE A 327 -6.68 2.09 -7.05
CA ILE A 327 -5.49 2.91 -7.22
C ILE A 327 -4.73 3.03 -5.91
N GLY A 328 -3.42 3.11 -5.99
CA GLY A 328 -2.56 3.20 -4.82
C GLY A 328 -1.13 2.82 -5.13
N HIS A 329 -0.43 2.26 -4.16
CA HIS A 329 0.93 1.79 -4.36
C HIS A 329 1.30 0.71 -3.35
N ASN A 330 2.16 -0.22 -3.76
CA ASN A 330 2.86 -1.13 -2.87
C ASN A 330 4.18 -0.52 -2.43
N GLY A 331 4.70 -0.93 -1.30
CA GLY A 331 5.99 -0.50 -0.79
C GLY A 331 6.81 -1.66 -0.26
N GLY A 332 8.09 -1.67 -0.57
CA GLY A 332 9.07 -2.59 0.00
C GLY A 332 10.28 -1.80 0.48
N ILE A 333 10.77 -2.15 1.65
CA ILE A 333 12.05 -1.72 2.21
C ILE A 333 12.49 -2.84 3.14
N PRO A 334 13.79 -3.09 3.34
CA PRO A 334 14.24 -4.20 4.18
C PRO A 334 13.49 -4.29 5.51
N GLY A 335 12.88 -5.46 5.76
CA GLY A 335 12.08 -5.75 6.95
C GLY A 335 10.59 -5.42 6.84
N TYR A 336 10.12 -4.69 5.81
CA TYR A 336 8.72 -4.27 5.69
C TYR A 336 8.18 -4.36 4.27
N LEU A 337 6.95 -4.88 4.14
CA LEU A 337 6.11 -4.68 2.95
C LEU A 337 4.87 -3.87 3.33
N THR A 338 4.43 -3.04 2.43
CA THR A 338 3.27 -2.17 2.63
C THR A 338 2.37 -2.20 1.40
N THR A 339 1.09 -2.10 1.60
CA THR A 339 0.14 -1.79 0.53
C THR A 339 -0.83 -0.71 0.99
N ALA A 340 -1.13 0.22 0.10
CA ALA A 340 -2.11 1.28 0.32
C ALA A 340 -2.90 1.48 -0.97
N PHE A 341 -4.15 1.00 -1.01
CA PHE A 341 -5.04 1.10 -2.17
C PHE A 341 -6.42 1.59 -1.76
N THR A 342 -7.09 2.23 -2.72
CA THR A 342 -8.49 2.68 -2.58
C THR A 342 -9.24 2.46 -3.89
N THR A 343 -10.55 2.25 -3.81
CA THR A 343 -11.44 2.40 -4.96
C THR A 343 -11.51 3.88 -5.38
N LEU A 344 -11.82 4.16 -6.64
CA LEU A 344 -11.87 5.54 -7.16
C LEU A 344 -12.92 6.42 -6.47
N ASP A 345 -14.02 5.82 -6.01
CA ASP A 345 -15.07 6.47 -5.22
C ASP A 345 -14.70 6.66 -3.74
N GLY A 346 -13.54 6.17 -3.32
CA GLY A 346 -13.06 6.24 -1.94
C GLY A 346 -13.86 5.42 -0.92
N ARG A 347 -14.78 4.57 -1.37
CA ARG A 347 -15.64 3.77 -0.46
C ARG A 347 -14.88 2.66 0.23
N THR A 348 -13.99 1.98 -0.49
CA THR A 348 -13.15 0.93 0.10
C THR A 348 -11.68 1.37 0.08
N LYS A 349 -11.03 1.33 1.23
CA LYS A 349 -9.60 1.64 1.39
C LYS A 349 -8.93 0.54 2.20
N LEU A 350 -7.77 0.11 1.73
CA LEU A 350 -6.88 -0.80 2.44
C LEU A 350 -5.55 -0.13 2.70
N ALA A 351 -5.12 -0.10 3.95
CA ALA A 351 -3.75 0.13 4.35
C ALA A 351 -3.26 -1.07 5.15
N LEU A 352 -2.13 -1.69 4.73
CA LEU A 352 -1.61 -2.89 5.33
C LEU A 352 -0.09 -2.83 5.40
N SER A 353 0.50 -3.35 6.47
CA SER A 353 1.94 -3.55 6.61
C SER A 353 2.25 -4.96 7.11
N VAL A 354 3.22 -5.59 6.47
CA VAL A 354 3.81 -6.87 6.86
C VAL A 354 5.20 -6.61 7.41
N ASN A 355 5.47 -7.05 8.64
CA ASN A 355 6.82 -7.10 9.16
C ASN A 355 7.46 -8.44 8.75
N GLN A 356 8.43 -8.35 7.84
CA GLN A 356 9.06 -9.50 7.19
C GLN A 356 10.05 -10.18 8.10
N LYS A 357 10.24 -11.48 7.90
CA LYS A 357 11.33 -12.27 8.48
C LYS A 357 12.52 -12.44 7.54
N GLN A 358 12.31 -12.24 6.24
CA GLN A 358 13.31 -12.43 5.19
C GLN A 358 13.04 -11.51 4.01
N SER A 359 14.04 -11.29 3.16
CA SER A 359 13.96 -10.37 2.02
C SER A 359 12.96 -10.79 0.96
N GLN A 360 12.71 -12.08 0.79
CA GLN A 360 11.69 -12.60 -0.13
C GLN A 360 10.44 -12.95 0.64
N SER A 361 9.38 -12.16 0.41
CA SER A 361 8.04 -12.46 0.90
C SER A 361 7.28 -13.34 -0.10
N ASP A 362 6.30 -14.07 0.41
CA ASP A 362 5.32 -14.74 -0.44
C ASP A 362 4.41 -13.68 -1.10
N MET A 363 4.78 -13.29 -2.33
CA MET A 363 4.06 -12.28 -3.09
C MET A 363 2.66 -12.74 -3.51
N ALA A 364 2.43 -14.05 -3.64
CA ALA A 364 1.09 -14.58 -3.91
C ALA A 364 0.18 -14.39 -2.70
N ALA A 365 0.65 -14.73 -1.49
CA ALA A 365 -0.07 -14.47 -0.25
C ALA A 365 -0.30 -12.97 -0.03
N PHE A 366 0.68 -12.12 -0.36
CA PHE A 366 0.55 -10.66 -0.27
C PHE A 366 -0.53 -10.12 -1.22
N SER A 367 -0.51 -10.53 -2.50
CA SER A 367 -1.52 -10.15 -3.49
C SER A 367 -2.92 -10.61 -3.09
N LYS A 368 -3.04 -11.82 -2.50
CA LYS A 368 -4.31 -12.34 -2.01
C LYS A 368 -4.90 -11.50 -0.88
N MET A 369 -4.07 -10.92 0.01
CA MET A 369 -4.57 -9.99 1.02
C MET A 369 -5.16 -8.73 0.40
N ILE A 370 -4.51 -8.19 -0.65
CA ILE A 370 -5.06 -7.03 -1.39
C ILE A 370 -6.41 -7.41 -2.00
N ASP A 371 -6.45 -8.53 -2.71
CA ASP A 371 -7.67 -8.99 -3.39
C ASP A 371 -8.83 -9.22 -2.41
N SER A 372 -8.56 -9.87 -1.27
CA SER A 372 -9.55 -10.12 -0.21
C SER A 372 -10.14 -8.85 0.42
N ALA A 373 -9.45 -7.70 0.32
CA ALA A 373 -9.95 -6.44 0.85
C ALA A 373 -10.94 -5.73 -0.09
N PHE A 374 -10.95 -6.11 -1.36
CA PHE A 374 -11.78 -5.45 -2.37
C PHE A 374 -12.81 -6.39 -3.01
N CYS A 375 -12.64 -7.71 -2.84
CA CYS A 375 -13.55 -8.72 -3.37
C CYS A 375 -14.22 -9.46 -2.21
N PRO A 376 -15.55 -9.30 -2.04
CA PRO A 376 -16.31 -9.98 -0.99
C PRO A 376 -16.39 -11.50 -1.19
#